data_874696b3b95dcfcde4e5a9493bc13635
#
_entry.id   874696b3b95dcfcde4e5a9493bc13635
#
_cell.length_a   1.000
_cell.length_b   1.000
_cell.length_c   1.000
_cell.angle_alpha   90.00
_cell.angle_beta   90.00
_cell.angle_gamma   90.00
#
_symmetry.space_group_name_H-M   'P 1'
#
loop_
_entity.id
_entity.type
_entity.pdbx_description
1 polymer ?
#
loop_
_entity_poly.entity_id
_entity_poly.type
_entity_poly.pdbx_seq_one_letter_code
_entity_poly.pdbx_strand_id
1 'polypeptide(L)'
;KVEIARAIAAQPKLLLLDEPTAGMNIRETKDLLGFLSRIHSLGITILVIEHDMRVVMGICDHIFVLNFGQKIAEGTPAEIRRNEEVLEAYLGKEE
;
A
#
# COMPACT_ATOMS: atom_id res chain seq x y z
N LYS A 1 13.22 -1.13 -8.56
CA LYS A 1 13.87 -2.21 -7.80
C LYS A 1 15.22 -1.80 -7.26
N VAL A 2 16.06 -1.23 -8.13
CA VAL A 2 17.38 -0.75 -7.71
C VAL A 2 17.25 0.35 -6.67
N GLU A 3 16.28 1.24 -6.84
CA GLU A 3 16.06 2.33 -5.91
C GLU A 3 15.62 1.84 -4.54
N ILE A 4 14.78 0.80 -4.48
CA ILE A 4 14.32 0.22 -3.22
C ILE A 4 15.51 -0.43 -2.50
N ALA A 5 16.31 -1.21 -3.21
CA ALA A 5 17.48 -1.85 -2.63
C ALA A 5 18.48 -0.83 -2.09
N ARG A 6 18.66 0.26 -2.81
CA ARG A 6 19.55 1.33 -2.38
C ARG A 6 19.02 2.03 -1.13
N ALA A 7 17.71 2.27 -1.06
CA ALA A 7 17.07 2.88 0.09
C ALA A 7 17.25 1.99 1.32
N ILE A 8 17.13 0.68 1.16
CA ILE A 8 17.29 -0.27 2.26
C ILE A 8 18.73 -0.34 2.73
N ALA A 9 19.68 -0.28 1.80
CA ALA A 9 21.09 -0.30 2.13
C ALA A 9 21.48 0.88 3.03
N ALA A 10 20.72 1.98 2.97
CA ALA A 10 20.93 3.14 3.83
C ALA A 10 20.40 2.91 5.25
N GLN A 11 19.77 1.76 5.51
CA GLN A 11 19.20 1.39 6.81
C GLN A 11 18.21 2.42 7.34
N PRO A 12 17.16 2.74 6.57
CA PRO A 12 16.19 3.74 6.98
C PRO A 12 15.29 3.22 8.09
N LYS A 13 14.72 4.15 8.87
CA LYS A 13 13.67 3.81 9.83
C LYS A 13 12.30 3.88 9.18
N LEU A 14 12.21 4.64 8.11
CA LEU A 14 10.97 4.83 7.34
C LEU A 14 11.29 4.70 5.86
N LEU A 15 10.52 3.89 5.16
CA LEU A 15 10.61 3.74 3.73
C LEU A 15 9.32 4.28 3.10
N LEU A 16 9.45 5.24 2.19
CA LEU A 16 8.30 5.83 1.50
C LEU A 16 8.28 5.36 0.06
N LEU A 17 7.17 4.76 -0.36
CA LEU A 17 6.99 4.25 -1.71
C LEU A 17 5.76 4.89 -2.34
N ASP A 18 5.93 5.47 -3.53
CA ASP A 18 4.86 6.11 -4.27
C ASP A 18 4.50 5.27 -5.48
N GLU A 19 3.31 4.69 -5.46
CA GLU A 19 2.79 3.79 -6.49
C GLU A 19 3.82 2.75 -6.94
N PRO A 20 4.36 1.98 -5.98
CA PRO A 20 5.44 1.05 -6.29
C PRO A 20 5.06 -0.07 -7.26
N THR A 21 3.76 -0.33 -7.45
CA THR A 21 3.30 -1.39 -8.35
C THR A 21 2.93 -0.88 -9.73
N ALA A 22 3.14 0.42 -10.00
CA ALA A 22 2.81 1.00 -11.31
C ALA A 22 3.58 0.27 -12.41
N GLY A 23 2.86 -0.21 -13.42
CA GLY A 23 3.45 -0.91 -14.54
C GLY A 23 3.84 -2.36 -14.28
N MET A 24 3.57 -2.88 -13.10
CA MET A 24 3.88 -4.26 -12.76
C MET A 24 2.75 -5.22 -13.11
N ASN A 25 3.10 -6.44 -13.53
CA ASN A 25 2.12 -7.51 -13.70
C ASN A 25 1.84 -8.15 -12.34
N ILE A 26 0.92 -9.12 -12.32
CA ILE A 26 0.49 -9.77 -11.09
C ILE A 26 1.65 -10.44 -10.37
N ARG A 27 2.51 -11.11 -11.11
CA ARG A 27 3.65 -11.83 -10.53
C ARG A 27 4.64 -10.87 -9.89
N GLU A 28 4.97 -9.80 -10.61
CA GLU A 28 5.89 -8.79 -10.11
C GLU A 28 5.33 -8.12 -8.86
N THR A 29 4.02 -7.85 -8.86
CA THR A 29 3.36 -7.27 -7.71
C THR A 29 3.47 -8.19 -6.49
N LYS A 30 3.21 -9.49 -6.67
CA LYS A 30 3.33 -10.45 -5.58
C LYS A 30 4.75 -10.51 -5.02
N ASP A 31 5.74 -10.49 -5.90
CA ASP A 31 7.13 -10.52 -5.49
C ASP A 31 7.48 -9.28 -4.67
N LEU A 32 7.00 -8.12 -5.09
CA LEU A 32 7.22 -6.88 -4.36
C LEU A 32 6.54 -6.92 -2.99
N LEU A 33 5.31 -7.39 -2.92
CA LEU A 33 4.59 -7.48 -1.65
C LEU A 33 5.30 -8.39 -0.65
N GLY A 34 5.82 -9.53 -1.13
CA GLY A 34 6.60 -10.43 -0.30
C GLY A 34 7.86 -9.76 0.23
N PHE A 35 8.53 -8.99 -0.62
CA PHE A 35 9.73 -8.26 -0.26
C PHE A 35 9.43 -7.20 0.80
N LEU A 36 8.35 -6.43 0.61
CA LEU A 36 7.95 -5.40 1.56
C LEU A 36 7.57 -5.99 2.91
N SER A 37 6.92 -7.15 2.90
CA SER A 37 6.58 -7.85 4.13
C SER A 37 7.83 -8.22 4.92
N ARG A 38 8.87 -8.69 4.23
CA ARG A 38 10.14 -9.01 4.89
C ARG A 38 10.81 -7.76 5.48
N ILE A 39 10.76 -6.66 4.74
CA ILE A 39 11.33 -5.39 5.22
C ILE A 39 10.58 -4.93 6.47
N HIS A 40 9.27 -5.02 6.45
CA HIS A 40 8.44 -4.63 7.59
C HIS A 40 8.79 -5.48 8.83
N SER A 41 9.06 -6.76 8.63
CA SER A 41 9.43 -7.64 9.74
C SER A 41 10.77 -7.29 10.37
N LEU A 42 11.59 -6.51 9.67
CA LEU A 42 12.87 -6.01 10.19
C LEU A 42 12.71 -4.75 11.03
N GLY A 43 11.48 -4.28 11.23
CA GLY A 43 11.22 -3.11 12.05
C GLY A 43 11.19 -1.80 11.28
N ILE A 44 11.23 -1.86 9.95
CA ILE A 44 11.16 -0.66 9.11
C ILE A 44 9.70 -0.30 8.88
N THR A 45 9.34 0.94 9.18
CA THR A 45 7.99 1.44 8.89
C THR A 45 7.90 1.76 7.40
N ILE A 46 6.86 1.28 6.76
CA ILE A 46 6.67 1.49 5.33
C ILE A 46 5.39 2.31 5.11
N LEU A 47 5.54 3.42 4.39
CA LEU A 47 4.40 4.23 3.96
C LEU A 47 4.24 4.04 2.46
N VAL A 48 3.10 3.51 2.04
CA VAL A 48 2.82 3.23 0.65
C VAL A 48 1.69 4.12 0.16
N ILE A 49 1.93 4.81 -0.95
CA ILE A 49 0.89 5.59 -1.62
C ILE A 49 0.45 4.77 -2.83
N GLU A 50 -0.79 4.30 -2.82
CA GLU A 50 -1.31 3.43 -3.86
C GLU A 50 -2.78 3.72 -4.13
N HIS A 51 -3.20 3.43 -5.35
CA HIS A 51 -4.61 3.45 -5.71
C HIS A 51 -5.15 2.04 -6.00
N ASP A 52 -4.28 1.04 -6.02
CA ASP A 52 -4.70 -0.34 -6.19
C ASP A 52 -5.06 -0.92 -4.82
N MET A 53 -6.36 -1.06 -4.59
CA MET A 53 -6.86 -1.50 -3.30
C MET A 53 -6.39 -2.91 -2.93
N ARG A 54 -6.15 -3.76 -3.93
CA ARG A 54 -5.68 -5.12 -3.65
C ARG A 54 -4.30 -5.10 -3.00
N VAL A 55 -3.45 -4.19 -3.45
CA VAL A 55 -2.11 -4.03 -2.88
C VAL A 55 -2.23 -3.50 -1.45
N VAL A 56 -2.99 -2.42 -1.27
CA VAL A 56 -3.15 -1.78 0.03
C VAL A 56 -3.73 -2.76 1.05
N MET A 57 -4.79 -3.48 0.67
CA MET A 57 -5.44 -4.44 1.56
C MET A 57 -4.54 -5.60 1.93
N GLY A 58 -3.57 -5.92 1.07
CA GLY A 58 -2.71 -7.07 1.25
C GLY A 58 -1.54 -6.86 2.20
N ILE A 59 -1.09 -5.62 2.39
CA ILE A 59 0.14 -5.36 3.15
C ILE A 59 0.02 -4.32 4.25
N CYS A 60 -0.99 -3.47 4.21
CA CYS A 60 -1.08 -2.36 5.16
C CYS A 60 -1.77 -2.78 6.44
N ASP A 61 -1.22 -2.31 7.57
CA ASP A 61 -1.85 -2.51 8.88
C ASP A 61 -2.85 -1.40 9.16
N HIS A 62 -2.59 -0.22 8.60
CA HIS A 62 -3.44 0.95 8.80
C HIS A 62 -3.55 1.71 7.48
N ILE A 63 -4.77 2.10 7.13
CA ILE A 63 -5.05 2.70 5.83
C ILE A 63 -5.73 4.06 6.01
N PHE A 64 -5.23 5.05 5.27
CA PHE A 64 -5.88 6.35 5.15
C PHE A 64 -6.42 6.44 3.73
N VAL A 65 -7.72 6.70 3.58
CA VAL A 65 -8.34 6.80 2.26
C VAL A 65 -8.62 8.25 1.93
N LEU A 66 -8.09 8.69 0.79
CA LEU A 66 -8.30 10.06 0.31
C LEU A 66 -9.15 10.05 -0.94
N ASN A 67 -10.04 11.03 -1.06
CA ASN A 67 -10.83 11.23 -2.26
C ASN A 67 -10.90 12.74 -2.50
N PHE A 68 -10.45 13.14 -3.68
CA PHE A 68 -10.35 14.57 -4.04
C PHE A 68 -9.57 15.38 -2.97
N GLY A 69 -8.48 14.80 -2.48
CA GLY A 69 -7.61 15.45 -1.52
C GLY A 69 -8.13 15.48 -0.09
N GLN A 70 -9.27 14.85 0.18
CA GLN A 70 -9.84 14.82 1.52
C GLN A 70 -9.83 13.40 2.08
N LYS A 71 -9.54 13.29 3.37
CA LYS A 71 -9.61 12.00 4.05
C LYS A 71 -11.07 11.62 4.25
N ILE A 72 -11.49 10.52 3.67
CA ILE A 72 -12.86 10.03 3.82
C ILE A 72 -12.96 8.83 4.75
N ALA A 73 -11.85 8.19 5.04
CA ALA A 73 -11.83 7.03 5.93
C ALA A 73 -10.43 6.76 6.45
N GLU A 74 -10.36 6.06 7.56
CA GLU A 74 -9.11 5.66 8.17
C GLU A 74 -9.36 4.43 9.05
N GLY A 75 -8.47 3.45 9.01
CA GLY A 75 -8.61 2.28 9.85
C GLY A 75 -7.83 1.09 9.35
N THR A 76 -8.12 -0.07 9.93
CA THR A 76 -7.53 -1.33 9.50
C THR A 76 -8.11 -1.76 8.17
N PRO A 77 -7.45 -2.70 7.45
CA PRO A 77 -8.00 -3.23 6.21
C PRO A 77 -9.43 -3.76 6.37
N ALA A 78 -9.73 -4.41 7.47
CA ALA A 78 -11.08 -4.94 7.71
C ALA A 78 -12.11 -3.82 7.82
N GLU A 79 -11.76 -2.74 8.53
CA GLU A 79 -12.65 -1.59 8.68
C GLU A 79 -12.87 -0.87 7.35
N ILE A 80 -11.79 -0.69 6.59
CA ILE A 80 -11.86 -0.03 5.29
C ILE A 80 -12.71 -0.83 4.30
N ARG A 81 -12.57 -2.16 4.32
CA ARG A 81 -13.32 -3.04 3.42
C ARG A 81 -14.82 -2.93 3.65
N ARG A 82 -15.25 -2.60 4.87
CA ARG A 82 -16.65 -2.47 5.21
C ARG A 82 -17.18 -1.04 5.11
N ASN A 83 -16.33 -0.08 4.80
CA ASN A 83 -16.72 1.31 4.73
C ASN A 83 -17.44 1.61 3.41
N GLU A 84 -18.68 2.07 3.50
CA GLU A 84 -19.50 2.32 2.32
C GLU A 84 -18.96 3.43 1.43
N GLU A 85 -18.38 4.48 2.01
CA GLU A 85 -17.80 5.57 1.23
C GLU A 85 -16.63 5.07 0.38
N VAL A 86 -15.82 4.18 0.96
CA VAL A 86 -14.68 3.60 0.25
C VAL A 86 -15.16 2.67 -0.86
N LEU A 87 -16.16 1.84 -0.55
CA LEU A 87 -16.75 0.94 -1.55
C LEU A 87 -17.29 1.72 -2.73
N GLU A 88 -17.95 2.83 -2.46
CA GLU A 88 -18.51 3.66 -3.51
C GLU A 88 -17.43 4.38 -4.31
N ALA A 89 -16.41 4.93 -3.64
CA ALA A 89 -15.37 5.71 -4.29
C ALA A 89 -14.36 4.86 -5.07
N TYR A 90 -14.07 3.68 -4.60
CA TYR A 90 -12.99 2.86 -5.15
C TYR A 90 -13.39 1.47 -5.56
N LEU A 91 -13.98 0.70 -4.65
CA LEU A 91 -14.24 -0.72 -4.88
C LEU A 91 -15.47 -0.95 -5.75
N GLY A 92 -16.46 -0.10 -5.63
CA GLY A 92 -17.67 -0.22 -6.44
C GLY A 92 -17.43 0.02 -7.92
N LYS A 93 -16.34 0.71 -8.27
CA LYS A 93 -16.02 1.02 -9.66
C LYS A 93 -15.27 -0.08 -10.37
N GLU A 94 -14.80 -1.07 -9.65
CA GLU A 94 -14.03 -2.17 -10.22
C GLU A 94 -14.89 -3.28 -10.80
N GLU A 95 -16.19 -3.19 -10.60
CA GLU A 95 -17.14 -4.12 -11.19
C GLU A 95 -17.43 -3.73 -12.65
#